data_5c85e5a0e6644e5504a098ffb68e096d
#
_entry.id   5c85e5a0e6644e5504a098ffb68e096d
#
_cell.length_a   1.000
_cell.length_b   1.000
_cell.length_c   1.000
_cell.angle_alpha   90.00
_cell.angle_beta   90.00
_cell.angle_gamma   90.00
#
_symmetry.space_group_name_H-M   'P 1'
#
loop_
_entity.id
_entity.type
_entity.pdbx_description
1 polymer ?
#
loop_
_entity_poly.entity_id
_entity_poly.type
_entity_poly.pdbx_seq_one_letter_code
_entity_poly.pdbx_strand_id
1 'polypeptide(L)'
;MCLAHFLPTDVEALRKNLDTFISCLFRRASDEHPDVRQQVCQCLVMLLGMKTQQLMPAINDVAAFMLYSTQDRDENVALEACEFWLTFAEEEDLQVYLRPILPKLAPVLLQCMVYSEEDLMWLQGDDEDDSNVPDKPSDIKPKFYGGTSRSLERQDGEGQSTGSGTQALKYGQEDNFEDDDDYDDYDDDDVSTDWNIRKCAAAALDVLAVRFGTDLLQVIFPHLKEKLWSEDWLQKESGILALGAMAEGASIV
;
A
#
# COMPACT_ATOMS: atom_id res chain seq x y z
N MET A 1 14.73 20.52 -8.24
CA MET A 1 13.47 20.39 -9.01
C MET A 1 13.49 19.03 -9.68
N CYS A 2 12.62 18.12 -9.27
CA CYS A 2 12.67 16.73 -9.71
C CYS A 2 11.98 16.58 -11.07
N LEU A 3 12.58 15.82 -11.98
CA LEU A 3 11.98 15.48 -13.29
C LEU A 3 10.71 14.62 -13.13
N ALA A 4 10.48 14.05 -11.94
CA ALA A 4 9.27 13.32 -11.59
C ALA A 4 7.98 14.10 -11.89
N HIS A 5 7.95 15.42 -11.66
CA HIS A 5 6.79 16.25 -11.97
C HIS A 5 6.41 16.31 -13.46
N PHE A 6 7.34 15.93 -14.36
CA PHE A 6 7.09 15.90 -15.79
C PHE A 6 6.67 14.53 -16.32
N LEU A 7 6.71 13.49 -15.47
CA LEU A 7 6.29 12.15 -15.87
C LEU A 7 4.80 12.08 -16.26
N PRO A 8 3.87 12.74 -15.55
CA PRO A 8 2.46 12.75 -15.92
C PRO A 8 2.19 13.52 -17.21
N THR A 9 3.05 14.47 -17.57
CA THR A 9 2.94 15.21 -18.83
C THR A 9 3.70 14.44 -19.91
N ASP A 10 3.00 14.00 -20.96
CA ASP A 10 3.60 13.22 -22.05
C ASP A 10 4.56 14.08 -22.90
N VAL A 11 5.66 14.49 -22.28
CA VAL A 11 6.69 15.33 -22.90
C VAL A 11 7.48 14.48 -23.89
N GLU A 12 7.43 14.82 -25.17
CA GLU A 12 8.14 14.12 -26.24
C GLU A 12 9.65 13.98 -25.95
N ALA A 13 10.25 14.98 -25.31
CA ALA A 13 11.65 14.96 -24.92
C ALA A 13 11.97 13.86 -23.90
N LEU A 14 11.07 13.62 -22.94
CA LEU A 14 11.21 12.54 -21.96
C LEU A 14 11.06 11.18 -22.65
N ARG A 15 10.07 11.04 -23.53
CA ARG A 15 9.82 9.80 -24.26
C ARG A 15 11.03 9.37 -25.11
N LYS A 16 11.70 10.32 -25.77
CA LYS A 16 12.90 10.07 -26.59
C LYS A 16 14.14 9.70 -25.76
N ASN A 17 14.19 10.11 -24.48
CA ASN A 17 15.35 9.94 -23.62
C ASN A 17 15.08 9.05 -22.39
N LEU A 18 14.02 8.24 -22.44
CA LEU A 18 13.59 7.47 -21.27
C LEU A 18 14.65 6.49 -20.77
N ASP A 19 15.36 5.81 -21.67
CA ASP A 19 16.45 4.88 -21.30
C ASP A 19 17.58 5.61 -20.56
N THR A 20 17.89 6.83 -21.03
CA THR A 20 18.89 7.68 -20.36
C THR A 20 18.38 8.11 -18.98
N PHE A 21 17.09 8.45 -18.87
CA PHE A 21 16.47 8.83 -17.61
C PHE A 21 16.50 7.67 -16.61
N ILE A 22 16.08 6.46 -16.99
CA ILE A 22 16.14 5.25 -16.17
C ILE A 22 17.59 4.97 -15.72
N SER A 23 18.56 5.07 -16.64
CA SER A 23 19.97 4.89 -16.30
C SER A 23 20.48 5.94 -15.30
N CYS A 24 19.93 7.16 -15.34
CA CYS A 24 20.25 8.20 -14.36
C CYS A 24 19.61 7.93 -13.00
N LEU A 25 18.39 7.38 -12.96
CA LEU A 25 17.73 6.94 -11.72
C LEU A 25 18.57 5.87 -11.02
N PHE A 26 18.97 4.82 -11.74
CA PHE A 26 19.80 3.75 -11.17
C PHE A 26 21.16 4.24 -10.62
N ARG A 27 21.74 5.28 -11.20
CA ARG A 27 22.95 5.89 -10.65
C ARG A 27 22.72 6.63 -9.32
N ARG A 28 21.47 7.02 -9.02
CA ARG A 28 21.06 7.67 -7.77
C ARG A 28 20.40 6.73 -6.79
N ALA A 29 20.20 5.49 -7.17
CA ALA A 29 19.54 4.46 -6.37
C ALA A 29 20.19 4.22 -5.00
N SER A 30 21.49 4.43 -4.88
CA SER A 30 22.26 4.29 -3.64
C SER A 30 22.78 5.63 -3.11
N ASP A 31 22.05 6.71 -3.32
CA ASP A 31 22.43 8.05 -2.81
C ASP A 31 22.42 8.05 -1.27
N GLU A 32 23.32 8.83 -0.67
CA GLU A 32 23.41 8.94 0.79
C GLU A 32 22.16 9.59 1.40
N HIS A 33 21.55 10.54 0.67
CA HIS A 33 20.34 11.23 1.13
C HIS A 33 19.09 10.39 0.89
N PRO A 34 18.28 10.13 1.94
CA PRO A 34 17.04 9.37 1.81
C PRO A 34 16.04 10.03 0.84
N ASP A 35 15.90 11.36 0.86
CA ASP A 35 14.99 12.08 -0.05
C ASP A 35 15.31 11.80 -1.52
N VAL A 36 16.60 11.61 -1.88
CA VAL A 36 16.99 11.27 -3.24
C VAL A 36 16.57 9.83 -3.56
N ARG A 37 16.80 8.88 -2.65
CA ARG A 37 16.38 7.49 -2.82
C ARG A 37 14.86 7.37 -2.92
N GLN A 38 14.12 8.09 -2.07
CA GLN A 38 12.66 8.16 -2.12
C GLN A 38 12.18 8.65 -3.48
N GLN A 39 12.74 9.76 -4.00
CA GLN A 39 12.39 10.28 -5.31
C GLN A 39 12.72 9.32 -6.45
N VAL A 40 13.77 8.50 -6.32
CA VAL A 40 14.06 7.43 -7.29
C VAL A 40 12.96 6.37 -7.28
N CYS A 41 12.54 5.90 -6.09
CA CYS A 41 11.45 4.94 -5.95
C CYS A 41 10.15 5.50 -6.53
N GLN A 42 9.79 6.73 -6.17
CA GLN A 42 8.60 7.42 -6.69
C GLN A 42 8.60 7.52 -8.21
N CYS A 43 9.74 7.89 -8.81
CA CYS A 43 9.86 7.93 -10.28
C CYS A 43 9.62 6.55 -10.91
N LEU A 44 10.10 5.47 -10.30
CA LEU A 44 9.94 4.12 -10.82
C LEU A 44 8.49 3.61 -10.68
N VAL A 45 7.82 3.95 -9.57
CA VAL A 45 6.37 3.69 -9.38
C VAL A 45 5.55 4.40 -10.46
N MET A 46 5.81 5.69 -10.68
CA MET A 46 5.13 6.46 -11.71
C MET A 46 5.38 5.92 -13.12
N LEU A 47 6.63 5.51 -13.41
CA LEU A 47 6.98 4.91 -14.70
C LEU A 47 6.28 3.56 -14.90
N LEU A 48 6.16 2.77 -13.85
CA LEU A 48 5.42 1.50 -13.92
C LEU A 48 3.96 1.73 -14.30
N GLY A 49 3.24 2.61 -13.61
CA GLY A 49 1.84 2.91 -13.88
C GLY A 49 1.56 3.59 -15.22
N MET A 50 2.51 4.35 -15.76
CA MET A 50 2.27 5.15 -16.97
C MET A 50 2.93 4.62 -18.24
N LYS A 51 4.07 3.94 -18.09
CA LYS A 51 4.95 3.56 -19.20
C LYS A 51 5.47 2.12 -19.04
N THR A 52 4.65 1.22 -18.54
CA THR A 52 4.97 -0.19 -18.24
C THR A 52 5.78 -0.85 -19.36
N GLN A 53 5.34 -0.73 -20.60
CA GLN A 53 5.98 -1.31 -21.77
C GLN A 53 7.45 -0.86 -21.96
N GLN A 54 7.76 0.37 -21.59
CA GLN A 54 9.10 0.94 -21.76
C GLN A 54 10.02 0.56 -20.60
N LEU A 55 9.43 0.19 -19.45
CA LEU A 55 10.17 -0.30 -18.29
C LEU A 55 10.51 -1.80 -18.39
N MET A 56 9.77 -2.55 -19.24
CA MET A 56 9.91 -4.00 -19.41
C MET A 56 11.35 -4.49 -19.60
N PRO A 57 12.21 -3.84 -20.41
CA PRO A 57 13.59 -4.31 -20.59
C PRO A 57 14.42 -4.29 -19.29
N ALA A 58 14.08 -3.41 -18.34
CA ALA A 58 14.77 -3.25 -17.06
C ALA A 58 13.96 -3.80 -15.87
N ILE A 59 12.83 -4.44 -16.11
CA ILE A 59 11.85 -4.78 -15.05
C ILE A 59 12.44 -5.65 -13.93
N ASN A 60 13.31 -6.59 -14.27
CA ASN A 60 13.96 -7.45 -13.27
C ASN A 60 14.94 -6.66 -12.39
N ASP A 61 15.68 -5.71 -12.97
CA ASP A 61 16.62 -4.87 -12.23
C ASP A 61 15.85 -3.87 -11.34
N VAL A 62 14.75 -3.31 -11.88
CA VAL A 62 13.83 -2.46 -11.11
C VAL A 62 13.25 -3.23 -9.94
N ALA A 63 12.70 -4.41 -10.17
CA ALA A 63 12.12 -5.24 -9.11
C ALA A 63 13.15 -5.64 -8.04
N ALA A 64 14.38 -5.96 -8.45
CA ALA A 64 15.47 -6.26 -7.51
C ALA A 64 15.85 -5.03 -6.66
N PHE A 65 15.90 -3.86 -7.28
CA PHE A 65 16.15 -2.59 -6.58
C PHE A 65 15.01 -2.25 -5.63
N MET A 66 13.75 -2.35 -6.06
CA MET A 66 12.59 -2.05 -5.22
C MET A 66 12.48 -3.00 -4.03
N LEU A 67 12.82 -4.29 -4.22
CA LEU A 67 12.87 -5.26 -3.11
C LEU A 67 13.94 -4.89 -2.07
N TYR A 68 15.06 -4.34 -2.52
CA TYR A 68 16.09 -3.81 -1.62
C TYR A 68 15.60 -2.55 -0.90
N SER A 69 14.98 -1.62 -1.63
CA SER A 69 14.51 -0.34 -1.09
C SER A 69 13.30 -0.49 -0.14
N THR A 70 12.47 -1.52 -0.28
CA THR A 70 11.40 -1.83 0.69
C THR A 70 11.95 -2.15 2.09
N GLN A 71 13.25 -2.42 2.21
CA GLN A 71 13.95 -2.66 3.47
C GLN A 71 14.90 -1.50 3.83
N ASP A 72 14.69 -0.31 3.24
CA ASP A 72 15.50 0.87 3.56
C ASP A 72 15.30 1.27 5.03
N ARG A 73 16.35 1.87 5.60
CA ARG A 73 16.31 2.38 6.99
C ARG A 73 15.38 3.56 7.16
N ASP A 74 15.21 4.32 6.07
CA ASP A 74 14.29 5.45 6.03
C ASP A 74 12.90 4.94 5.63
N GLU A 75 11.93 5.18 6.48
CA GLU A 75 10.58 4.66 6.35
C GLU A 75 9.86 5.22 5.11
N ASN A 76 10.13 6.49 4.74
CA ASN A 76 9.55 7.09 3.56
C ASN A 76 10.09 6.44 2.26
N VAL A 77 11.37 6.07 2.25
CA VAL A 77 11.96 5.31 1.12
C VAL A 77 11.33 3.93 1.03
N ALA A 78 11.19 3.25 2.17
CA ALA A 78 10.60 1.92 2.24
C ALA A 78 9.12 1.93 1.83
N LEU A 79 8.35 2.94 2.23
CA LEU A 79 6.95 3.13 1.85
C LEU A 79 6.81 3.32 0.33
N GLU A 80 7.55 4.24 -0.27
CA GLU A 80 7.51 4.46 -1.72
C GLU A 80 7.89 3.18 -2.50
N ALA A 81 8.88 2.44 -1.99
CA ALA A 81 9.24 1.16 -2.60
C ALA A 81 8.17 0.08 -2.39
N CYS A 82 7.42 0.13 -1.29
CA CYS A 82 6.30 -0.77 -1.04
C CYS A 82 5.13 -0.51 -1.99
N GLU A 83 4.81 0.74 -2.30
CA GLU A 83 3.78 1.13 -3.27
C GLU A 83 4.05 0.57 -4.68
N PHE A 84 5.32 0.36 -5.03
CA PHE A 84 5.68 -0.33 -6.27
C PHE A 84 5.06 -1.72 -6.35
N TRP A 85 5.07 -2.49 -5.26
CA TRP A 85 4.57 -3.87 -5.25
C TRP A 85 3.05 -3.92 -5.41
N LEU A 86 2.35 -2.94 -4.85
CA LEU A 86 0.90 -2.79 -5.04
C LEU A 86 0.59 -2.58 -6.53
N THR A 87 1.20 -1.56 -7.15
CA THR A 87 1.03 -1.25 -8.58
C THR A 87 1.48 -2.42 -9.47
N PHE A 88 2.60 -3.07 -9.11
CA PHE A 88 3.16 -4.18 -9.88
C PHE A 88 2.24 -5.42 -9.86
N ALA A 89 1.57 -5.69 -8.74
CA ALA A 89 0.65 -6.81 -8.59
C ALA A 89 -0.69 -6.58 -9.32
N GLU A 90 -1.12 -5.35 -9.48
CA GLU A 90 -2.34 -4.98 -10.20
C GLU A 90 -2.21 -5.20 -11.72
N GLU A 91 -1.01 -5.06 -12.27
CA GLU A 91 -0.73 -5.18 -13.69
C GLU A 91 -0.67 -6.66 -14.14
N GLU A 92 -1.66 -7.11 -14.94
CA GLU A 92 -1.75 -8.50 -15.38
C GLU A 92 -0.54 -8.97 -16.18
N ASP A 93 -0.01 -8.12 -17.05
CA ASP A 93 1.16 -8.42 -17.90
C ASP A 93 2.45 -8.65 -17.10
N LEU A 94 2.50 -8.17 -15.85
CA LEU A 94 3.68 -8.25 -14.99
C LEU A 94 3.68 -9.47 -14.06
N GLN A 95 2.58 -10.19 -13.93
CA GLN A 95 2.47 -11.34 -13.03
C GLN A 95 3.51 -12.43 -13.30
N VAL A 96 3.90 -12.62 -14.56
CA VAL A 96 4.92 -13.59 -14.96
C VAL A 96 6.28 -13.25 -14.33
N TYR A 97 6.59 -11.96 -14.20
CA TYR A 97 7.84 -11.47 -13.59
C TYR A 97 7.76 -11.45 -12.06
N LEU A 98 6.56 -11.29 -11.52
CA LEU A 98 6.34 -11.24 -10.07
C LEU A 98 6.39 -12.63 -9.42
N ARG A 99 5.87 -13.67 -10.11
CA ARG A 99 5.84 -15.04 -9.59
C ARG A 99 7.19 -15.56 -9.08
N PRO A 100 8.32 -15.43 -9.78
CA PRO A 100 9.62 -15.88 -9.28
C PRO A 100 10.17 -15.03 -8.12
N ILE A 101 9.62 -13.83 -7.90
CA ILE A 101 10.03 -12.91 -6.84
C ILE A 101 9.27 -13.19 -5.53
N LEU A 102 8.06 -13.78 -5.59
CA LEU A 102 7.23 -14.05 -4.42
C LEU A 102 7.97 -14.65 -3.23
N PRO A 103 8.87 -15.65 -3.39
CA PRO A 103 9.59 -16.23 -2.26
C PRO A 103 10.49 -15.25 -1.49
N LYS A 104 10.90 -14.17 -2.14
CA LYS A 104 11.70 -13.10 -1.53
C LYS A 104 10.85 -11.94 -1.04
N LEU A 105 9.80 -11.63 -1.77
CA LEU A 105 8.91 -10.50 -1.50
C LEU A 105 8.01 -10.78 -0.28
N ALA A 106 7.39 -11.94 -0.20
CA ALA A 106 6.44 -12.27 0.84
C ALA A 106 7.01 -12.10 2.28
N PRO A 107 8.21 -12.62 2.62
CA PRO A 107 8.78 -12.37 3.94
C PRO A 107 9.13 -10.90 4.20
N VAL A 108 9.49 -10.14 3.17
CA VAL A 108 9.76 -8.69 3.30
C VAL A 108 8.47 -7.94 3.62
N LEU A 109 7.38 -8.19 2.89
CA LEU A 109 6.09 -7.57 3.18
C LEU A 109 5.59 -7.93 4.58
N LEU A 110 5.73 -9.18 5.01
CA LEU A 110 5.41 -9.60 6.38
C LEU A 110 6.23 -8.83 7.43
N GLN A 111 7.49 -8.51 7.14
CA GLN A 111 8.32 -7.73 8.06
C GLN A 111 7.88 -6.26 8.09
N CYS A 112 7.49 -5.69 6.97
CA CYS A 112 6.94 -4.33 6.89
C CYS A 112 5.62 -4.16 7.66
N MET A 113 4.93 -5.26 7.98
CA MET A 113 3.69 -5.24 8.76
C MET A 113 3.92 -5.21 10.28
N VAL A 114 5.14 -5.35 10.76
CA VAL A 114 5.48 -5.22 12.19
C VAL A 114 5.48 -3.75 12.56
N TYR A 115 4.94 -3.40 13.72
CA TYR A 115 4.99 -2.03 14.24
C TYR A 115 6.43 -1.53 14.35
N SER A 116 6.65 -0.30 13.90
CA SER A 116 7.91 0.43 14.10
C SER A 116 8.02 0.93 15.55
N GLU A 117 9.21 1.38 15.93
CA GLU A 117 9.40 2.02 17.24
C GLU A 117 8.56 3.31 17.36
N GLU A 118 8.38 4.02 16.26
CA GLU A 118 7.55 5.23 16.19
C GLU A 118 6.08 4.91 16.38
N ASP A 119 5.55 3.88 15.69
CA ASP A 119 4.18 3.39 15.90
C ASP A 119 3.93 3.03 17.39
N LEU A 120 4.91 2.37 18.02
CA LEU A 120 4.79 1.99 19.44
C LEU A 120 4.81 3.19 20.39
N MET A 121 5.54 4.25 20.06
CA MET A 121 5.52 5.50 20.86
C MET A 121 4.14 6.15 20.79
N TRP A 122 3.51 6.16 19.62
CA TRP A 122 2.15 6.69 19.46
C TRP A 122 1.12 5.85 20.21
N LEU A 123 1.19 4.54 20.11
CA LEU A 123 0.29 3.61 20.83
C LEU A 123 0.42 3.76 22.36
N GLN A 124 1.62 4.03 22.89
CA GLN A 124 1.83 4.22 24.32
C GLN A 124 1.37 5.61 24.83
N GLY A 125 1.30 6.60 23.92
CA GLY A 125 0.82 7.94 24.28
C GLY A 125 -0.69 8.01 24.50
N ASP A 126 -1.43 7.04 23.97
CA ASP A 126 -2.90 6.96 24.01
C ASP A 126 -3.43 6.08 25.18
N ASP A 127 -2.54 5.53 26.01
CA ASP A 127 -2.88 4.78 27.22
C ASP A 127 -3.31 5.72 28.38
N GLU A 128 -4.21 6.64 28.14
CA GLU A 128 -5.02 7.20 29.21
C GLU A 128 -5.98 6.11 29.71
N ASP A 129 -5.88 5.77 31.01
CA ASP A 129 -6.76 4.80 31.65
C ASP A 129 -8.23 5.26 31.55
N ASP A 130 -8.87 4.92 30.47
CA ASP A 130 -10.28 5.20 30.18
C ASP A 130 -11.24 4.15 30.72
N SER A 131 -10.73 3.22 31.54
CA SER A 131 -11.52 2.11 32.12
C SER A 131 -12.80 2.56 32.87
N ASN A 132 -12.90 3.84 33.19
CA ASN A 132 -14.05 4.45 33.84
C ASN A 132 -14.88 5.36 32.89
N VAL A 133 -14.48 5.50 31.63
CA VAL A 133 -15.20 6.30 30.63
C VAL A 133 -16.15 5.36 29.86
N PRO A 134 -17.45 5.65 29.81
CA PRO A 134 -18.38 4.83 29.02
C PRO A 134 -18.04 4.89 27.52
N ASP A 135 -18.10 3.75 26.85
CA ASP A 135 -17.88 3.66 25.41
C ASP A 135 -18.78 4.63 24.65
N LYS A 136 -18.22 5.38 23.72
CA LYS A 136 -18.98 6.22 22.79
C LYS A 136 -19.56 5.34 21.67
N PRO A 137 -20.67 5.72 21.05
CA PRO A 137 -21.21 5.00 19.89
C PRO A 137 -20.22 4.85 18.73
N SER A 138 -19.23 5.74 18.60
CA SER A 138 -18.12 5.65 17.66
C SER A 138 -17.18 4.50 17.93
N ASP A 139 -17.00 4.12 19.18
CA ASP A 139 -16.06 3.06 19.61
C ASP A 139 -16.62 1.67 19.32
N ILE A 140 -17.96 1.57 19.24
CA ILE A 140 -18.69 0.33 18.99
C ILE A 140 -18.90 0.06 17.49
N LYS A 141 -18.79 1.09 16.63
CA LYS A 141 -18.96 0.93 15.18
C LYS A 141 -17.68 0.35 14.58
N PRO A 142 -17.75 -0.80 13.88
CA PRO A 142 -16.58 -1.31 13.16
C PRO A 142 -16.15 -0.28 12.11
N LYS A 143 -14.94 0.27 12.27
CA LYS A 143 -14.31 1.11 11.26
C LYS A 143 -13.85 0.18 10.13
N PHE A 144 -14.59 0.14 9.04
CA PHE A 144 -14.11 -0.49 7.81
C PHE A 144 -13.09 0.42 7.16
N TYR A 145 -11.84 0.09 7.29
CA TYR A 145 -10.77 0.68 6.48
C TYR A 145 -10.86 0.12 5.06
N GLY A 146 -11.86 0.55 4.33
CA GLY A 146 -11.92 0.31 2.88
C GLY A 146 -10.75 1.03 2.25
N GLY A 147 -9.81 0.27 1.67
CA GLY A 147 -8.65 0.82 1.02
C GLY A 147 -9.06 1.84 -0.03
N THR A 148 -8.90 3.09 0.28
CA THR A 148 -8.79 4.13 -0.74
C THR A 148 -7.39 4.01 -1.30
N SER A 149 -7.24 3.14 -2.30
CA SER A 149 -6.16 3.32 -3.27
C SER A 149 -6.11 4.81 -3.56
N ARG A 150 -4.94 5.40 -3.38
CA ARG A 150 -4.66 6.77 -3.78
C ARG A 150 -4.86 6.85 -5.29
N SER A 151 -6.13 6.92 -5.70
CA SER A 151 -6.47 7.21 -7.08
C SER A 151 -5.90 8.59 -7.36
N LEU A 152 -4.83 8.61 -8.16
CA LEU A 152 -4.42 9.79 -8.89
C LEU A 152 -5.71 10.36 -9.50
N GLU A 153 -6.20 11.47 -8.96
CA GLU A 153 -7.30 12.22 -9.55
C GLU A 153 -6.88 12.56 -10.98
N ARG A 154 -7.33 11.73 -11.92
CA ARG A 154 -7.40 12.13 -13.30
C ARG A 154 -8.50 13.19 -13.39
N GLN A 155 -8.11 14.44 -13.34
CA GLN A 155 -8.88 15.51 -13.94
C GLN A 155 -8.87 15.31 -15.45
N ASP A 156 -9.84 14.56 -15.95
CA ASP A 156 -10.18 14.60 -17.36
C ASP A 156 -11.68 14.62 -17.49
N GLY A 157 -12.11 15.63 -18.26
CA GLY A 157 -13.48 15.95 -18.55
C GLY A 157 -14.19 14.88 -19.37
N GLU A 158 -15.49 14.92 -19.19
CA GLU A 158 -16.59 14.55 -20.08
C GLU A 158 -16.42 13.32 -20.99
N GLY A 159 -17.20 12.28 -20.70
CA GLY A 159 -17.50 11.25 -21.69
C GLY A 159 -18.18 10.00 -21.14
N GLN A 160 -19.50 10.09 -20.96
CA GLN A 160 -20.54 9.04 -21.14
C GLN A 160 -20.19 7.56 -20.85
N SER A 161 -20.78 7.08 -19.73
CA SER A 161 -21.68 5.91 -19.61
C SER A 161 -21.38 4.62 -20.37
N THR A 162 -21.19 3.52 -19.62
CA THR A 162 -22.04 2.32 -19.56
C THR A 162 -21.41 1.39 -18.50
N GLY A 163 -21.96 1.19 -17.40
CA GLY A 163 -22.88 0.20 -16.89
C GLY A 163 -22.27 -1.18 -16.67
N SER A 164 -21.87 -1.50 -15.41
CA SER A 164 -22.19 -2.82 -14.85
C SER A 164 -22.25 -2.68 -13.33
N GLY A 165 -23.43 -2.98 -12.80
CA GLY A 165 -23.81 -2.73 -11.44
C GLY A 165 -23.40 -3.85 -10.49
N THR A 166 -23.05 -3.45 -9.30
CA THR A 166 -23.33 -4.22 -8.11
C THR A 166 -24.31 -3.43 -7.26
N GLN A 167 -25.48 -4.00 -7.07
CA GLN A 167 -26.59 -3.43 -6.33
C GLN A 167 -26.24 -3.39 -4.85
N ALA A 168 -26.01 -2.18 -4.36
CA ALA A 168 -26.13 -1.92 -2.93
C ALA A 168 -27.63 -2.00 -2.55
N LEU A 169 -27.96 -2.88 -1.64
CA LEU A 169 -29.28 -3.02 -1.05
C LEU A 169 -29.63 -1.73 -0.29
N LYS A 170 -30.52 -0.96 -0.90
CA LYS A 170 -31.22 0.14 -0.26
C LYS A 170 -32.25 -0.44 0.71
N TYR A 171 -32.04 -0.30 2.00
CA TYR A 171 -33.13 -0.29 2.95
C TYR A 171 -33.47 1.18 3.23
N GLY A 172 -34.64 1.58 2.75
CA GLY A 172 -35.23 2.85 3.09
C GLY A 172 -35.99 2.75 4.39
N GLN A 173 -35.89 3.78 5.18
CA GLN A 173 -37.00 4.32 5.94
C GLN A 173 -36.72 5.78 6.22
N GLU A 174 -37.64 6.62 5.73
CA GLU A 174 -37.76 8.03 6.06
C GLU A 174 -38.24 8.13 7.52
N ASP A 175 -37.49 8.82 8.35
CA ASP A 175 -38.05 9.49 9.53
C ASP A 175 -37.32 10.83 9.69
N ASN A 176 -38.12 11.89 9.48
CA ASN A 176 -37.82 13.28 9.80
C ASN A 176 -37.53 13.41 11.29
N PHE A 177 -36.32 13.82 11.63
CA PHE A 177 -36.04 14.58 12.85
C PHE A 177 -35.11 15.74 12.47
N GLU A 178 -35.72 16.94 12.45
CA GLU A 178 -35.03 18.20 12.57
C GLU A 178 -34.51 18.27 14.01
N ASP A 179 -33.21 18.16 14.18
CA ASP A 179 -32.51 18.65 15.36
C ASP A 179 -31.24 19.36 14.89
N ASP A 180 -31.34 20.70 14.99
CA ASP A 180 -30.24 21.64 14.98
C ASP A 180 -29.35 21.35 16.19
N ASP A 181 -28.33 20.52 16.01
CA ASP A 181 -27.19 20.48 16.91
C ASP A 181 -25.93 20.78 16.11
N ASP A 182 -25.42 22.01 16.36
CA ASP A 182 -24.08 22.47 16.06
C ASP A 182 -23.08 21.42 16.59
N TYR A 183 -22.80 20.38 15.80
CA TYR A 183 -21.62 19.56 16.01
C TYR A 183 -20.43 20.37 15.54
N ASP A 184 -19.73 20.98 16.48
CA ASP A 184 -18.32 21.29 16.36
C ASP A 184 -17.65 20.08 15.75
N ASP A 185 -17.32 20.19 14.47
CA ASP A 185 -16.48 19.26 13.71
C ASP A 185 -15.06 19.41 14.30
N TYR A 186 -14.87 18.78 15.48
CA TYR A 186 -13.52 18.49 15.93
C TYR A 186 -12.97 17.53 14.90
N ASP A 187 -12.17 18.06 13.97
CA ASP A 187 -11.17 17.32 13.22
C ASP A 187 -10.34 16.53 14.25
N ASP A 188 -10.86 15.37 14.62
CA ASP A 188 -10.08 14.32 15.26
C ASP A 188 -9.14 13.84 14.16
N ASP A 189 -8.03 14.56 13.98
CA ASP A 189 -6.88 14.17 13.18
C ASP A 189 -6.35 12.87 13.78
N ASP A 190 -7.11 11.80 13.53
CA ASP A 190 -6.78 10.43 13.92
C ASP A 190 -5.50 10.04 13.15
N VAL A 191 -4.36 10.30 13.78
CA VAL A 191 -3.01 9.94 13.30
C VAL A 191 -2.95 8.47 12.85
N SER A 192 -3.91 7.64 13.32
CA SER A 192 -4.08 6.25 12.91
C SER A 192 -4.56 6.10 11.45
N THR A 193 -5.04 7.18 10.81
CA THR A 193 -5.55 7.12 9.41
C THR A 193 -4.46 7.30 8.36
N ASP A 194 -3.29 7.79 8.72
CA ASP A 194 -2.22 8.06 7.78
C ASP A 194 -1.74 6.79 7.07
N TRP A 195 -1.52 6.94 5.75
CA TRP A 195 -0.97 5.88 4.91
C TRP A 195 0.49 5.62 5.27
N ASN A 196 0.81 4.43 5.76
CA ASN A 196 2.14 4.03 6.20
C ASN A 196 2.58 2.70 5.55
N ILE A 197 3.82 2.31 5.78
CA ILE A 197 4.40 1.10 5.19
C ILE A 197 3.63 -0.16 5.60
N ARG A 198 3.12 -0.21 6.82
CA ARG A 198 2.37 -1.34 7.37
C ARG A 198 1.05 -1.54 6.61
N LYS A 199 0.29 -0.47 6.38
CA LYS A 199 -0.95 -0.48 5.59
C LYS A 199 -0.68 -0.79 4.13
N CYS A 200 0.38 -0.22 3.56
CA CYS A 200 0.80 -0.48 2.18
C CYS A 200 1.19 -1.95 1.97
N ALA A 201 1.96 -2.54 2.90
CA ALA A 201 2.35 -3.94 2.83
C ALA A 201 1.15 -4.89 2.95
N ALA A 202 0.16 -4.56 3.80
CA ALA A 202 -1.08 -5.30 3.91
C ALA A 202 -1.88 -5.25 2.61
N ALA A 203 -2.05 -4.07 2.02
CA ALA A 203 -2.74 -3.90 0.73
C ALA A 203 -2.03 -4.64 -0.41
N ALA A 204 -0.69 -4.58 -0.46
CA ALA A 204 0.08 -5.33 -1.45
C ALA A 204 -0.11 -6.85 -1.28
N LEU A 205 -0.14 -7.33 -0.04
CA LEU A 205 -0.33 -8.74 0.26
C LEU A 205 -1.74 -9.23 -0.12
N ASP A 206 -2.77 -8.40 0.09
CA ASP A 206 -4.14 -8.67 -0.33
C ASP A 206 -4.22 -8.85 -1.86
N VAL A 207 -3.70 -7.89 -2.63
CA VAL A 207 -3.67 -8.00 -4.10
C VAL A 207 -2.90 -9.23 -4.56
N LEU A 208 -1.75 -9.53 -3.91
CA LEU A 208 -0.98 -10.74 -4.21
C LEU A 208 -1.76 -12.02 -3.90
N ALA A 209 -2.55 -12.03 -2.82
CA ALA A 209 -3.38 -13.18 -2.45
C ALA A 209 -4.48 -13.44 -3.48
N VAL A 210 -5.14 -12.39 -3.96
CA VAL A 210 -6.15 -12.48 -5.03
C VAL A 210 -5.53 -12.97 -6.35
N ARG A 211 -4.32 -12.48 -6.70
CA ARG A 211 -3.68 -12.80 -7.99
C ARG A 211 -2.97 -14.16 -8.02
N PHE A 212 -2.36 -14.58 -6.92
CA PHE A 212 -1.51 -15.77 -6.88
C PHE A 212 -2.07 -16.90 -6.02
N GLY A 213 -3.09 -16.63 -5.17
CA GLY A 213 -3.79 -17.64 -4.39
C GLY A 213 -2.87 -18.69 -3.75
N THR A 214 -3.00 -19.93 -4.19
CA THR A 214 -2.24 -21.07 -3.65
C THR A 214 -0.72 -20.91 -3.76
N ASP A 215 -0.22 -20.26 -4.82
CA ASP A 215 1.24 -20.08 -4.99
C ASP A 215 1.81 -19.16 -3.90
N LEU A 216 1.09 -18.08 -3.58
CA LEU A 216 1.47 -17.20 -2.48
C LEU A 216 1.38 -17.94 -1.15
N LEU A 217 0.30 -18.69 -0.91
CA LEU A 217 0.11 -19.44 0.34
C LEU A 217 1.25 -20.43 0.59
N GLN A 218 1.71 -21.15 -0.42
CA GLN A 218 2.84 -22.10 -0.28
C GLN A 218 4.12 -21.41 0.17
N VAL A 219 4.35 -20.20 -0.34
CA VAL A 219 5.55 -19.41 -0.03
C VAL A 219 5.47 -18.77 1.35
N ILE A 220 4.32 -18.17 1.68
CA ILE A 220 4.16 -17.33 2.88
C ILE A 220 3.91 -18.17 4.15
N PHE A 221 3.31 -19.34 4.01
CA PHE A 221 2.86 -20.16 5.14
C PHE A 221 3.95 -20.48 6.18
N PRO A 222 5.19 -20.84 5.80
CA PRO A 222 6.25 -21.07 6.77
C PRO A 222 6.54 -19.83 7.63
N HIS A 223 6.59 -18.66 7.01
CA HIS A 223 6.86 -17.38 7.67
C HIS A 223 5.69 -16.93 8.56
N LEU A 224 4.46 -17.13 8.10
CA LEU A 224 3.26 -16.89 8.92
C LEU A 224 3.25 -17.77 10.16
N LYS A 225 3.57 -19.05 10.00
CA LYS A 225 3.66 -19.98 11.13
C LYS A 225 4.67 -19.49 12.16
N GLU A 226 5.86 -19.07 11.73
CA GLU A 226 6.88 -18.54 12.62
C GLU A 226 6.37 -17.31 13.39
N LYS A 227 5.74 -16.36 12.71
CA LYS A 227 5.18 -15.15 13.34
C LYS A 227 4.05 -15.48 14.33
N LEU A 228 3.09 -16.28 13.94
CA LEU A 228 1.92 -16.60 14.78
C LEU A 228 2.28 -17.37 16.05
N TRP A 229 3.35 -18.17 16.05
CA TRP A 229 3.85 -18.91 17.21
C TRP A 229 5.02 -18.22 17.92
N SER A 230 5.39 -17.01 17.51
CA SER A 230 6.40 -16.21 18.20
C SER A 230 5.96 -15.91 19.64
N GLU A 231 6.91 -15.78 20.57
CA GLU A 231 6.63 -15.27 21.91
C GLU A 231 6.42 -13.76 21.93
N ASP A 232 7.00 -13.07 20.95
CA ASP A 232 6.85 -11.63 20.75
C ASP A 232 5.46 -11.31 20.19
N TRP A 233 4.72 -10.48 20.91
CA TRP A 233 3.36 -10.08 20.52
C TRP A 233 3.32 -9.26 19.22
N LEU A 234 4.36 -8.45 18.94
CA LEU A 234 4.48 -7.66 17.71
C LEU A 234 4.53 -8.56 16.47
N GLN A 235 5.27 -9.67 16.57
CA GLN A 235 5.34 -10.65 15.51
C GLN A 235 4.01 -11.39 15.34
N LYS A 236 3.35 -11.76 16.45
CA LYS A 236 2.02 -12.41 16.40
C LYS A 236 0.99 -11.50 15.75
N GLU A 237 0.96 -10.25 16.15
CA GLU A 237 0.01 -9.26 15.65
C GLU A 237 0.21 -9.06 14.14
N SER A 238 1.44 -8.86 13.66
CA SER A 238 1.73 -8.74 12.23
C SER A 238 1.34 -10.01 11.45
N GLY A 239 1.45 -11.19 12.04
CA GLY A 239 0.98 -12.44 11.46
C GLY A 239 -0.54 -12.52 11.35
N ILE A 240 -1.27 -12.02 12.35
CA ILE A 240 -2.75 -11.94 12.34
C ILE A 240 -3.21 -10.93 11.28
N LEU A 241 -2.56 -9.76 11.22
CA LEU A 241 -2.84 -8.75 10.19
C LEU A 241 -2.66 -9.33 8.79
N ALA A 242 -1.57 -10.07 8.55
CA ALA A 242 -1.31 -10.70 7.27
C ALA A 242 -2.36 -11.76 6.89
N LEU A 243 -2.85 -12.54 7.87
CA LEU A 243 -3.96 -13.49 7.64
C LEU A 243 -5.24 -12.74 7.25
N GLY A 244 -5.54 -11.63 7.92
CA GLY A 244 -6.67 -10.78 7.58
C GLY A 244 -6.59 -10.24 6.16
N ALA A 245 -5.42 -9.70 5.78
CA ALA A 245 -5.18 -9.17 4.44
C ALA A 245 -5.34 -10.23 3.33
N MET A 246 -4.99 -11.50 3.61
CA MET A 246 -5.10 -12.58 2.61
C MET A 246 -6.46 -13.28 2.61
N ALA A 247 -7.37 -12.98 3.55
CA ALA A 247 -8.59 -13.77 3.76
C ALA A 247 -9.52 -13.76 2.53
N GLU A 248 -9.63 -12.63 1.83
CA GLU A 248 -10.45 -12.52 0.64
C GLU A 248 -9.89 -13.34 -0.52
N GLY A 249 -8.58 -13.23 -0.78
CA GLY A 249 -7.91 -13.99 -1.84
C GLY A 249 -7.92 -15.52 -1.62
N ALA A 250 -7.88 -15.95 -0.35
CA ALA A 250 -7.95 -17.36 0.01
C ALA A 250 -9.35 -17.98 -0.15
N SER A 251 -10.41 -17.16 -0.21
CA SER A 251 -11.80 -17.61 -0.31
C SER A 251 -12.21 -18.00 -1.73
N ILE A 252 -11.38 -17.73 -2.74
CA ILE A 252 -11.66 -17.97 -4.16
C ILE A 252 -11.12 -19.33 -4.64
N VAL A 253 -10.45 -20.08 -3.77
CA VAL A 253 -9.90 -21.43 -4.04
C VAL A 253 -10.85 -22.52 -3.43
#